data_1de459a36998b17384925e23c39e3ea9
#
_entry.id   1de459a36998b17384925e23c39e3ea9
#
_cell.length_a   1.000
_cell.length_b   1.000
_cell.length_c   1.000
_cell.angle_alpha   90.00
_cell.angle_beta   90.00
_cell.angle_gamma   90.00
#
_symmetry.space_group_name_H-M   'P 1'
#
loop_
_entity.id
_entity.type
_entity.pdbx_description
1 polymer ?
#
loop_
_entity_poly.entity_id
_entity_poly.type
_entity_poly.pdbx_seq_one_letter_code
_entity_poly.pdbx_strand_id
1 'polypeptide(L)'
;NLSSDMQNILIGEPITRSGLSNKLDGRDFISSPYLSGHLDKFLNGKFIPSFETARGCPFFCSFCDQGLDEAKIVSFSTKRMCDELDYIVERVTKFNGTQAIAFHDSNWGMYKKDLILSDHLLKLINEKDWPKYIEISTPKNKKQQIFDIDKKLKNRVGIALSQQSMNRDTLTLIKRDNIETNEQYIDFVKEIQKRDKNALCALIVPLPNETKQTYYDGVKVLMDNEVNAGTFTLMMLQG
;
A
#
# COMPACT_ATOMS: atom_id res chain seq x y z
N ASN A 1 -12.67 -23.75 -20.69
CA ASN A 1 -11.26 -24.07 -20.90
C ASN A 1 -10.45 -23.18 -19.94
N LEU A 2 -9.69 -23.82 -19.05
CA LEU A 2 -8.74 -23.12 -18.18
C LEU A 2 -7.61 -22.54 -19.02
N SER A 3 -7.08 -21.37 -18.64
CA SER A 3 -5.87 -20.86 -19.27
C SER A 3 -4.69 -21.82 -19.06
N SER A 4 -3.68 -21.75 -19.92
CA SER A 4 -2.47 -22.59 -19.77
C SER A 4 -1.83 -22.43 -18.38
N ASP A 5 -1.83 -21.22 -17.82
CA ASP A 5 -1.27 -20.95 -16.49
C ASP A 5 -2.08 -21.62 -15.38
N MET A 6 -3.42 -21.65 -15.48
CA MET A 6 -4.25 -22.38 -14.52
C MET A 6 -4.07 -23.89 -14.65
N GLN A 7 -3.82 -24.40 -15.85
CA GLN A 7 -3.50 -25.82 -16.05
C GLN A 7 -2.14 -26.16 -15.41
N ASN A 8 -1.13 -25.29 -15.58
CA ASN A 8 0.18 -25.47 -14.98
C ASN A 8 0.13 -25.50 -13.46
N ILE A 9 -0.67 -24.62 -12.83
CA ILE A 9 -0.90 -24.66 -11.36
C ILE A 9 -1.46 -26.01 -10.92
N LEU A 10 -2.44 -26.56 -11.66
CA LEU A 10 -3.08 -27.83 -11.30
C LEU A 10 -2.15 -29.04 -11.41
N ILE A 11 -1.17 -29.01 -12.30
CA ILE A 11 -0.17 -30.08 -12.47
C ILE A 11 1.12 -29.85 -11.70
N GLY A 12 1.22 -28.75 -10.92
CA GLY A 12 2.39 -28.43 -10.10
C GLY A 12 3.60 -27.91 -10.87
N GLU A 13 3.43 -27.53 -12.13
CA GLU A 13 4.50 -26.90 -12.91
C GLU A 13 4.73 -25.46 -12.44
N PRO A 14 6.00 -24.99 -12.34
CA PRO A 14 6.28 -23.62 -11.97
C PRO A 14 5.72 -22.65 -13.01
N ILE A 15 4.95 -21.67 -12.55
CA ILE A 15 4.51 -20.57 -13.40
C ILE A 15 5.73 -19.71 -13.70
N THR A 16 6.24 -19.81 -14.92
CA THR A 16 7.31 -18.90 -15.35
C THR A 16 6.73 -17.52 -15.61
N ARG A 17 7.31 -16.49 -15.02
CA ARG A 17 6.93 -15.07 -15.22
C ARG A 17 7.03 -14.61 -16.70
N SER A 18 7.60 -15.42 -17.56
CA SER A 18 7.81 -15.15 -18.99
C SER A 18 6.54 -15.06 -19.84
N GLY A 19 5.39 -15.51 -19.34
CA GLY A 19 4.10 -15.42 -20.02
C GLY A 19 3.41 -14.05 -19.94
N LEU A 20 3.80 -13.19 -19.01
CA LEU A 20 3.30 -11.81 -18.92
C LEU A 20 4.10 -10.92 -19.86
N SER A 21 3.68 -10.87 -21.14
CA SER A 21 4.39 -10.08 -22.14
C SER A 21 4.49 -8.61 -21.72
N ASN A 22 5.72 -8.07 -21.73
CA ASN A 22 6.06 -6.67 -21.47
C ASN A 22 5.50 -5.69 -22.54
N LYS A 23 4.59 -6.11 -23.41
CA LYS A 23 4.14 -5.35 -24.57
C LYS A 23 2.69 -4.84 -24.50
N LEU A 24 1.97 -5.11 -23.41
CA LEU A 24 0.62 -4.59 -23.24
C LEU A 24 0.67 -3.30 -22.44
N ASP A 25 0.04 -2.25 -22.93
CA ASP A 25 -0.14 -0.98 -22.25
C ASP A 25 -0.99 -1.17 -20.98
N GLY A 26 -0.30 -1.42 -19.88
CA GLY A 26 -0.93 -1.65 -18.60
C GLY A 26 -1.42 -3.09 -18.39
N ARG A 27 -2.31 -3.28 -17.41
CA ARG A 27 -2.83 -4.57 -16.95
C ARG A 27 -4.30 -4.79 -17.32
N ASP A 28 -4.88 -3.96 -18.17
CA ASP A 28 -6.32 -3.98 -18.49
C ASP A 28 -6.77 -5.27 -19.22
N PHE A 29 -5.82 -6.06 -19.72
CA PHE A 29 -6.12 -7.40 -20.26
C PHE A 29 -6.60 -8.40 -19.20
N ILE A 30 -6.31 -8.15 -17.92
CA ILE A 30 -6.83 -8.98 -16.82
C ILE A 30 -8.26 -8.54 -16.54
N SER A 31 -9.22 -9.45 -16.65
CA SER A 31 -10.62 -9.15 -16.36
C SER A 31 -10.79 -8.62 -14.94
N SER A 32 -11.62 -7.59 -14.80
CA SER A 32 -11.95 -7.05 -13.48
C SER A 32 -12.88 -8.02 -12.73
N PRO A 33 -12.49 -8.48 -11.53
CA PRO A 33 -13.38 -9.32 -10.73
C PRO A 33 -14.57 -8.54 -10.14
N TYR A 34 -14.46 -7.20 -10.05
CA TYR A 34 -15.58 -6.33 -9.67
C TYR A 34 -16.54 -6.15 -10.84
N LEU A 35 -16.08 -5.63 -11.98
CA LEU A 35 -16.93 -5.33 -13.14
C LEU A 35 -17.59 -6.60 -13.74
N SER A 36 -16.98 -7.76 -13.56
CA SER A 36 -17.55 -9.06 -13.96
C SER A 36 -18.56 -9.62 -12.96
N GLY A 37 -18.75 -8.98 -11.81
CA GLY A 37 -19.67 -9.42 -10.75
C GLY A 37 -19.18 -10.59 -9.89
N HIS A 38 -17.97 -11.10 -10.10
CA HIS A 38 -17.43 -12.24 -9.33
C HIS A 38 -17.32 -11.94 -7.83
N LEU A 39 -17.14 -10.68 -7.45
CA LEU A 39 -17.01 -10.25 -6.05
C LEU A 39 -18.30 -9.72 -5.43
N ASP A 40 -19.44 -9.72 -6.15
CA ASP A 40 -20.70 -9.14 -5.66
C ASP A 40 -21.15 -9.71 -4.31
N LYS A 41 -20.96 -11.01 -4.10
CA LYS A 41 -21.32 -11.66 -2.84
C LYS A 41 -20.52 -11.15 -1.63
N PHE A 42 -19.37 -10.53 -1.86
CA PHE A 42 -18.51 -9.95 -0.83
C PHE A 42 -18.76 -8.44 -0.62
N LEU A 43 -19.45 -7.77 -1.55
CA LEU A 43 -19.83 -6.36 -1.43
C LEU A 43 -21.11 -6.19 -0.59
N ASN A 44 -21.25 -6.98 0.45
CA ASN A 44 -22.43 -7.10 1.31
C ASN A 44 -22.30 -6.28 2.61
N GLY A 45 -21.32 -5.40 2.70
CA GLY A 45 -21.06 -4.55 3.86
C GLY A 45 -20.30 -5.22 5.02
N LYS A 46 -19.97 -6.51 4.93
CA LYS A 46 -19.20 -7.23 5.94
C LYS A 46 -17.69 -7.24 5.65
N PHE A 47 -17.30 -7.10 4.40
CA PHE A 47 -15.91 -7.13 3.95
C PHE A 47 -15.49 -5.75 3.46
N ILE A 48 -14.23 -5.40 3.69
CA ILE A 48 -13.62 -4.19 3.13
C ILE A 48 -13.22 -4.50 1.68
N PRO A 49 -13.75 -3.76 0.69
CA PRO A 49 -13.30 -3.90 -0.67
C PRO A 49 -11.81 -3.62 -0.78
N SER A 50 -11.09 -4.52 -1.44
CA SER A 50 -9.66 -4.43 -1.66
C SER A 50 -9.36 -4.08 -3.11
N PHE A 51 -8.40 -3.18 -3.31
CA PHE A 51 -8.14 -2.57 -4.60
C PHE A 51 -6.64 -2.48 -4.86
N GLU A 52 -6.19 -2.84 -6.05
CA GLU A 52 -4.79 -2.68 -6.47
C GLU A 52 -4.78 -1.88 -7.76
N THR A 53 -4.18 -0.69 -7.75
CA THR A 53 -4.08 0.19 -8.92
C THR A 53 -2.80 -0.02 -9.70
N ALA A 54 -1.73 -0.44 -9.01
CA ALA A 54 -0.45 -0.83 -9.59
C ALA A 54 0.21 -1.92 -8.76
N ARG A 55 0.92 -2.79 -9.43
CA ARG A 55 1.80 -3.80 -8.85
C ARG A 55 3.25 -3.48 -9.13
N GLY A 56 4.13 -3.81 -8.18
CA GLY A 56 5.55 -3.54 -8.21
C GLY A 56 5.95 -2.37 -7.33
N CYS A 57 7.25 -2.27 -7.05
CA CYS A 57 7.81 -1.26 -6.19
C CYS A 57 9.12 -0.73 -6.80
N PRO A 58 9.37 0.61 -6.83
CA PRO A 58 10.59 1.17 -7.40
C PRO A 58 11.78 1.10 -6.44
N PHE A 59 11.57 0.57 -5.24
CA PHE A 59 12.59 0.48 -4.20
C PHE A 59 13.12 -0.95 -4.08
N PHE A 60 14.40 -1.07 -3.75
CA PHE A 60 15.13 -2.34 -3.72
C PHE A 60 15.49 -2.75 -2.28
N CYS A 61 14.54 -2.59 -1.35
CA CYS A 61 14.77 -3.01 0.03
C CYS A 61 15.04 -4.51 0.09
N SER A 62 16.21 -4.91 0.60
CA SER A 62 16.73 -6.29 0.52
C SER A 62 15.93 -7.32 1.33
N PHE A 63 15.06 -6.88 2.23
CA PHE A 63 14.19 -7.74 3.04
C PHE A 63 12.81 -7.96 2.39
N CYS A 64 12.55 -7.31 1.24
CA CYS A 64 11.21 -7.22 0.67
C CYS A 64 11.14 -7.92 -0.70
N ASP A 65 10.19 -8.83 -0.86
CA ASP A 65 9.95 -9.52 -2.14
C ASP A 65 9.55 -8.56 -3.28
N GLN A 66 8.95 -7.41 -2.95
CA GLN A 66 8.58 -6.38 -3.93
C GLN A 66 9.80 -5.64 -4.52
N GLY A 67 10.98 -5.76 -3.90
CA GLY A 67 12.22 -5.08 -4.28
C GLY A 67 13.12 -5.87 -5.22
N LEU A 68 12.64 -6.93 -5.86
CA LEU A 68 13.42 -7.69 -6.82
C LEU A 68 13.74 -6.85 -8.07
N ASP A 69 14.98 -6.98 -8.58
CA ASP A 69 15.51 -6.15 -9.69
C ASP A 69 14.66 -6.13 -10.97
N GLU A 70 13.80 -7.13 -11.16
CA GLU A 70 12.90 -7.24 -12.31
C GLU A 70 11.48 -6.69 -12.07
N ALA A 71 11.17 -6.22 -10.89
CA ALA A 71 9.82 -5.76 -10.53
C ALA A 71 9.49 -4.42 -11.18
N LYS A 72 9.09 -4.44 -12.45
CA LYS A 72 8.55 -3.26 -13.13
C LYS A 72 7.19 -2.89 -12.56
N ILE A 73 6.97 -1.59 -12.36
CA ILE A 73 5.66 -1.08 -11.96
C ILE A 73 4.72 -1.19 -13.15
N VAL A 74 3.65 -1.93 -12.99
CA VAL A 74 2.59 -2.10 -14.01
C VAL A 74 1.27 -1.67 -13.41
N SER A 75 0.59 -0.74 -14.07
CA SER A 75 -0.68 -0.15 -13.60
C SER A 75 -1.85 -0.61 -14.46
N PHE A 76 -3.04 -0.62 -13.88
CA PHE A 76 -4.29 -0.59 -14.63
C PHE A 76 -4.55 0.83 -15.16
N SER A 77 -5.42 0.97 -16.18
CA SER A 77 -5.81 2.29 -16.68
C SER A 77 -6.65 3.03 -15.63
N THR A 78 -6.51 4.34 -15.62
CA THR A 78 -7.28 5.21 -14.72
C THR A 78 -8.79 5.08 -14.95
N LYS A 79 -9.19 4.89 -16.22
CA LYS A 79 -10.60 4.67 -16.56
C LYS A 79 -11.15 3.42 -15.86
N ARG A 80 -10.48 2.28 -16.01
CA ARG A 80 -10.88 1.04 -15.35
C ARG A 80 -10.97 1.20 -13.84
N MET A 81 -10.00 1.89 -13.23
CA MET A 81 -9.98 2.10 -11.79
C MET A 81 -11.20 2.92 -11.32
N CYS A 82 -11.57 3.96 -12.06
CA CYS A 82 -12.77 4.74 -11.75
C CYS A 82 -14.04 3.91 -11.93
N ASP A 83 -14.16 3.14 -13.03
CA ASP A 83 -15.31 2.26 -13.27
C ASP A 83 -15.49 1.23 -12.13
N GLU A 84 -14.38 0.64 -11.62
CA GLU A 84 -14.42 -0.29 -10.50
C GLU A 84 -14.84 0.40 -9.19
N LEU A 85 -14.36 1.61 -8.92
CA LEU A 85 -14.77 2.39 -7.74
C LEU A 85 -16.26 2.74 -7.78
N ASP A 86 -16.77 3.17 -8.94
CA ASP A 86 -18.21 3.44 -9.14
C ASP A 86 -19.02 2.16 -8.92
N TYR A 87 -18.55 1.02 -9.44
CA TYR A 87 -19.19 -0.27 -9.27
C TYR A 87 -19.26 -0.70 -7.79
N ILE A 88 -18.16 -0.53 -7.06
CA ILE A 88 -18.06 -0.88 -5.64
C ILE A 88 -19.00 0.01 -4.81
N VAL A 89 -18.94 1.34 -4.98
CA VAL A 89 -19.72 2.28 -4.17
C VAL A 89 -21.22 2.05 -4.33
N GLU A 90 -21.72 1.78 -5.53
CA GLU A 90 -23.12 1.49 -5.77
C GLU A 90 -23.64 0.27 -5.02
N ARG A 91 -22.75 -0.69 -4.72
CA ARG A 91 -23.12 -1.92 -4.02
C ARG A 91 -22.96 -1.81 -2.52
N VAL A 92 -21.83 -1.33 -2.05
CA VAL A 92 -21.57 -1.26 -0.60
C VAL A 92 -22.48 -0.25 0.10
N THR A 93 -22.89 0.83 -0.56
CA THR A 93 -23.78 1.83 0.04
C THR A 93 -25.22 1.35 0.23
N LYS A 94 -25.62 0.28 -0.46
CA LYS A 94 -26.93 -0.39 -0.24
C LYS A 94 -26.98 -1.10 1.12
N PHE A 95 -25.84 -1.46 1.65
CA PHE A 95 -25.71 -2.14 2.93
C PHE A 95 -25.12 -1.12 3.92
N ASN A 96 -25.75 -0.87 5.01
CA ASN A 96 -25.23 0.01 6.05
C ASN A 96 -24.04 -0.67 6.79
N GLY A 97 -23.06 -1.12 6.00
CA GLY A 97 -21.94 -1.95 6.42
C GLY A 97 -20.60 -1.23 6.37
N THR A 98 -19.60 -1.86 5.73
CA THR A 98 -18.24 -1.31 5.70
C THR A 98 -18.18 0.08 5.07
N GLN A 99 -17.53 0.98 5.77
CA GLN A 99 -17.31 2.36 5.35
C GLN A 99 -15.87 2.59 4.87
N ALA A 100 -15.11 1.51 4.67
CA ALA A 100 -13.71 1.56 4.30
C ALA A 100 -13.46 0.96 2.91
N ILE A 101 -12.35 1.37 2.31
CA ILE A 101 -11.71 0.73 1.15
C ILE A 101 -10.22 0.59 1.41
N ALA A 102 -9.60 -0.49 0.94
CA ALA A 102 -8.17 -0.72 1.08
C ALA A 102 -7.46 -0.72 -0.29
N PHE A 103 -6.45 0.11 -0.43
CA PHE A 103 -5.53 0.10 -1.58
C PHE A 103 -4.27 -0.68 -1.22
N HIS A 104 -4.04 -1.78 -1.92
CA HIS A 104 -2.91 -2.69 -1.67
C HIS A 104 -1.70 -2.43 -2.56
N ASP A 105 -1.66 -1.30 -3.25
CA ASP A 105 -0.45 -0.82 -3.90
C ASP A 105 0.68 -0.65 -2.89
N SER A 106 1.89 -1.06 -3.23
CA SER A 106 3.06 -0.90 -2.33
C SER A 106 3.37 0.56 -1.97
N ASN A 107 2.91 1.53 -2.78
CA ASN A 107 3.21 2.96 -2.64
C ASN A 107 2.08 3.83 -3.19
N TRP A 108 0.84 3.62 -2.77
CA TRP A 108 -0.28 4.42 -3.25
C TRP A 108 -0.15 5.90 -2.87
N GLY A 109 -0.51 6.77 -3.79
CA GLY A 109 -0.37 8.22 -3.63
C GLY A 109 0.96 8.78 -4.14
N MET A 110 1.88 7.94 -4.63
CA MET A 110 3.18 8.37 -5.15
C MET A 110 3.13 8.77 -6.63
N TYR A 111 2.21 8.23 -7.40
CA TYR A 111 2.16 8.36 -8.85
C TYR A 111 1.14 9.38 -9.33
N LYS A 112 1.34 9.92 -10.55
CA LYS A 112 0.39 10.90 -11.16
C LYS A 112 -1.03 10.33 -11.29
N LYS A 113 -1.18 9.03 -11.60
CA LYS A 113 -2.48 8.36 -11.66
C LYS A 113 -3.24 8.41 -10.33
N ASP A 114 -2.53 8.38 -9.21
CA ASP A 114 -3.14 8.39 -7.88
C ASP A 114 -3.78 9.75 -7.57
N LEU A 115 -3.25 10.83 -8.15
CA LEU A 115 -3.88 12.16 -8.06
C LEU A 115 -5.22 12.18 -8.81
N ILE A 116 -5.29 11.55 -9.98
CA ILE A 116 -6.55 11.45 -10.75
C ILE A 116 -7.57 10.59 -9.99
N LEU A 117 -7.12 9.47 -9.43
CA LEU A 117 -7.97 8.61 -8.60
C LEU A 117 -8.44 9.33 -7.32
N SER A 118 -7.58 10.19 -6.74
CA SER A 118 -7.98 11.00 -5.59
C SER A 118 -9.06 12.03 -5.95
N ASP A 119 -9.06 12.57 -7.16
CA ASP A 119 -10.14 13.45 -7.64
C ASP A 119 -11.46 12.68 -7.78
N HIS A 120 -11.41 11.46 -8.33
CA HIS A 120 -12.58 10.60 -8.44
C HIS A 120 -13.12 10.16 -7.06
N LEU A 121 -12.24 9.78 -6.15
CA LEU A 121 -12.61 9.47 -4.75
C LEU A 121 -13.27 10.66 -4.06
N LEU A 122 -12.75 11.88 -4.26
CA LEU A 122 -13.36 13.09 -3.71
C LEU A 122 -14.79 13.28 -4.24
N LYS A 123 -15.03 13.03 -5.53
CA LYS A 123 -16.38 13.05 -6.12
C LYS A 123 -17.29 12.06 -5.39
N LEU A 124 -16.87 10.80 -5.23
CA LEU A 124 -17.65 9.77 -4.52
C LEU A 124 -17.91 10.15 -3.05
N ILE A 125 -16.92 10.72 -2.38
CA ILE A 125 -17.07 11.22 -1.00
C ILE A 125 -18.11 12.33 -0.93
N ASN A 126 -18.16 13.24 -1.91
CA ASN A 126 -19.12 14.34 -1.94
C ASN A 126 -20.54 13.86 -2.27
N GLU A 127 -20.68 12.91 -3.18
CA GLU A 127 -21.99 12.45 -3.69
C GLU A 127 -22.60 11.34 -2.84
N LYS A 128 -21.77 10.44 -2.31
CA LYS A 128 -22.22 9.20 -1.61
C LYS A 128 -21.77 9.15 -0.15
N ASP A 129 -20.96 10.10 0.30
CA ASP A 129 -20.32 10.13 1.62
C ASP A 129 -19.51 8.85 1.94
N TRP A 130 -18.97 8.20 0.92
CA TRP A 130 -18.19 6.97 0.97
C TRP A 130 -16.93 7.09 0.08
N PRO A 131 -15.80 6.50 0.48
CA PRO A 131 -15.52 5.81 1.75
C PRO A 131 -15.31 6.81 2.91
N LYS A 132 -15.53 6.36 4.13
CA LYS A 132 -15.18 7.11 5.37
C LYS A 132 -13.71 6.90 5.76
N TYR A 133 -13.13 5.78 5.36
CA TYR A 133 -11.74 5.44 5.64
C TYR A 133 -11.10 4.78 4.41
N ILE A 134 -9.90 5.23 4.09
CA ILE A 134 -9.09 4.73 2.97
C ILE A 134 -7.79 4.20 3.54
N GLU A 135 -7.63 2.89 3.54
CA GLU A 135 -6.40 2.24 3.94
C GLU A 135 -5.39 2.24 2.78
N ILE A 136 -4.15 2.60 3.05
CA ILE A 136 -3.07 2.61 2.06
C ILE A 136 -1.76 2.10 2.66
N SER A 137 -0.89 1.58 1.80
CA SER A 137 0.54 1.47 2.12
C SER A 137 1.22 2.79 1.78
N THR A 138 1.59 3.55 2.81
CA THR A 138 2.21 4.86 2.65
C THR A 138 3.59 4.73 2.00
N PRO A 139 3.87 5.45 0.91
CA PRO A 139 5.19 5.42 0.28
C PRO A 139 6.25 6.01 1.19
N LYS A 140 7.49 5.53 1.06
CA LYS A 140 8.61 6.02 1.86
C LYS A 140 9.12 7.42 1.48
N ASN A 141 8.68 7.94 0.34
CA ASN A 141 8.98 9.31 -0.11
C ASN A 141 7.69 10.03 -0.52
N LYS A 142 7.80 11.30 -0.96
CA LYS A 142 6.67 12.15 -1.36
C LYS A 142 5.60 12.32 -0.27
N LYS A 143 6.01 12.37 0.98
CA LYS A 143 5.12 12.49 2.14
C LYS A 143 4.21 13.73 2.06
N GLN A 144 4.70 14.86 1.55
CA GLN A 144 3.86 16.04 1.35
C GLN A 144 2.69 15.76 0.40
N GLN A 145 2.93 15.02 -0.69
CA GLN A 145 1.86 14.65 -1.62
C GLN A 145 0.78 13.79 -0.94
N ILE A 146 1.18 12.90 -0.02
CA ILE A 146 0.23 12.10 0.77
C ILE A 146 -0.62 12.99 1.68
N PHE A 147 -0.02 13.98 2.32
CA PHE A 147 -0.76 14.95 3.14
C PHE A 147 -1.74 15.79 2.30
N ASP A 148 -1.32 16.19 1.10
CA ASP A 148 -2.19 16.96 0.19
C ASP A 148 -3.38 16.12 -0.28
N ILE A 149 -3.15 14.84 -0.60
CA ILE A 149 -4.21 13.87 -0.93
C ILE A 149 -5.13 13.65 0.28
N ASP A 150 -4.59 13.45 1.46
CA ASP A 150 -5.40 13.24 2.67
C ASP A 150 -6.29 14.45 2.98
N LYS A 151 -5.72 15.65 2.92
CA LYS A 151 -6.48 16.90 3.08
C LYS A 151 -7.59 17.03 2.01
N LYS A 152 -7.26 16.73 0.74
CA LYS A 152 -8.23 16.72 -0.36
C LYS A 152 -9.37 15.72 -0.08
N LEU A 153 -9.06 14.56 0.44
CA LEU A 153 -10.02 13.50 0.78
C LEU A 153 -10.63 13.66 2.19
N LYS A 154 -10.67 14.88 2.71
CA LYS A 154 -11.31 15.25 3.98
C LYS A 154 -10.73 14.47 5.19
N ASN A 155 -9.43 14.25 5.19
CA ASN A 155 -8.69 13.52 6.22
C ASN A 155 -9.13 12.06 6.40
N ARG A 156 -9.54 11.39 5.31
CA ARG A 156 -10.02 10.00 5.34
C ARG A 156 -8.95 8.96 5.04
N VAL A 157 -7.71 9.36 4.72
CA VAL A 157 -6.62 8.44 4.39
C VAL A 157 -5.91 7.98 5.66
N GLY A 158 -5.78 6.68 5.85
CA GLY A 158 -4.92 6.10 6.88
C GLY A 158 -3.45 6.22 6.50
N ILE A 159 -2.66 6.91 7.32
CA ILE A 159 -1.23 7.11 7.09
C ILE A 159 -0.45 6.25 8.06
N ALA A 160 0.24 5.22 7.55
CA ALA A 160 1.13 4.37 8.32
C ALA A 160 2.58 4.55 7.84
N LEU A 161 3.51 4.65 8.78
CA LEU A 161 4.91 4.91 8.50
C LEU A 161 5.74 3.69 8.84
N SER A 162 6.24 3.00 7.84
CA SER A 162 7.09 1.82 8.03
C SER A 162 8.56 2.22 7.94
N GLN A 163 9.19 2.51 9.07
CA GLN A 163 10.61 2.89 9.12
C GLN A 163 11.53 1.65 8.99
N GLN A 164 11.11 0.53 9.54
CA GLN A 164 11.77 -0.77 9.60
C GLN A 164 12.91 -0.83 10.62
N SER A 165 13.75 0.18 10.74
CA SER A 165 14.76 0.40 11.76
C SER A 165 14.95 1.90 11.99
N MET A 166 15.39 2.29 13.19
CA MET A 166 15.85 3.64 13.50
C MET A 166 17.38 3.76 13.41
N ASN A 167 18.08 2.66 13.14
CA ASN A 167 19.53 2.62 12.97
C ASN A 167 19.89 2.90 11.51
N ARG A 168 20.63 3.98 11.26
CA ARG A 168 21.03 4.41 9.92
C ARG A 168 21.90 3.40 9.18
N ASP A 169 22.82 2.75 9.87
CA ASP A 169 23.71 1.76 9.26
C ASP A 169 22.92 0.52 8.81
N THR A 170 21.95 0.09 9.64
CA THR A 170 21.00 -0.96 9.28
C THR A 170 20.19 -0.58 8.05
N LEU A 171 19.65 0.65 8.01
CA LEU A 171 18.87 1.14 6.86
C LEU A 171 19.69 1.15 5.56
N THR A 172 20.97 1.51 5.64
CA THR A 172 21.89 1.48 4.49
C THR A 172 22.11 0.04 3.99
N LEU A 173 22.37 -0.90 4.89
CA LEU A 173 22.57 -2.30 4.53
C LEU A 173 21.33 -2.94 3.89
N ILE A 174 20.15 -2.61 4.35
CA ILE A 174 18.91 -3.13 3.76
C ILE A 174 18.42 -2.31 2.55
N LYS A 175 19.26 -1.46 1.98
CA LYS A 175 18.96 -0.58 0.83
C LYS A 175 17.72 0.30 1.07
N ARG A 176 17.63 0.86 2.26
CA ARG A 176 16.55 1.76 2.69
C ARG A 176 17.06 3.11 3.19
N ASP A 177 18.27 3.48 2.83
CA ASP A 177 18.96 4.70 3.23
C ASP A 177 18.44 5.99 2.56
N ASN A 178 17.64 5.85 1.52
CA ASN A 178 17.00 6.97 0.80
C ASN A 178 15.72 7.49 1.48
N ILE A 179 15.47 7.09 2.71
CA ILE A 179 14.45 7.69 3.56
C ILE A 179 15.06 8.82 4.41
N GLU A 180 14.20 9.58 5.03
CA GLU A 180 14.57 10.74 5.86
C GLU A 180 15.38 10.34 7.09
N THR A 181 16.05 11.35 7.69
CA THR A 181 16.68 11.17 9.01
C THR A 181 15.65 10.88 10.09
N ASN A 182 16.08 10.42 11.27
CA ASN A 182 15.18 10.16 12.37
C ASN A 182 14.46 11.43 12.81
N GLU A 183 15.11 12.58 12.77
CA GLU A 183 14.51 13.89 13.10
C GLU A 183 13.40 14.25 12.11
N GLN A 184 13.68 14.14 10.81
CA GLN A 184 12.67 14.38 9.76
C GLN A 184 11.50 13.40 9.86
N TYR A 185 11.78 12.14 10.23
CA TYR A 185 10.74 11.14 10.47
C TYR A 185 9.85 11.56 11.65
N ILE A 186 10.43 11.99 12.77
CA ILE A 186 9.69 12.42 13.94
C ILE A 186 8.89 13.70 13.64
N ASP A 187 9.44 14.65 12.89
CA ASP A 187 8.69 15.84 12.47
C ASP A 187 7.45 15.48 11.65
N PHE A 188 7.60 14.48 10.77
CA PHE A 188 6.47 13.96 10.00
C PHE A 188 5.42 13.27 10.88
N VAL A 189 5.85 12.48 11.86
CA VAL A 189 4.96 11.89 12.87
C VAL A 189 4.16 12.96 13.61
N LYS A 190 4.83 14.00 14.08
CA LYS A 190 4.16 15.13 14.75
C LYS A 190 3.10 15.80 13.88
N GLU A 191 3.36 15.87 12.57
CA GLU A 191 2.37 16.42 11.63
C GLU A 191 1.14 15.50 11.47
N ILE A 192 1.31 14.18 11.55
CA ILE A 192 0.20 13.21 11.60
C ILE A 192 -0.60 13.37 12.89
N GLN A 193 0.08 13.47 14.02
CA GLN A 193 -0.55 13.62 15.36
C GLN A 193 -1.38 14.91 15.47
N LYS A 194 -0.92 16.03 14.90
CA LYS A 194 -1.68 17.28 14.81
C LYS A 194 -3.01 17.15 14.06
N ARG A 195 -3.19 16.08 13.29
CA ARG A 195 -4.41 15.78 12.53
C ARG A 195 -5.32 14.79 13.25
N ASP A 196 -5.12 14.58 14.54
CA ASP A 196 -5.84 13.59 15.37
C ASP A 196 -5.74 12.15 14.83
N LYS A 197 -4.60 11.82 14.19
CA LYS A 197 -4.32 10.49 13.65
C LYS A 197 -3.24 9.81 14.46
N ASN A 198 -3.43 8.52 14.68
CA ASN A 198 -2.40 7.69 15.30
C ASN A 198 -1.24 7.47 14.34
N ALA A 199 -0.03 7.77 14.80
CA ALA A 199 1.18 7.39 14.09
C ALA A 199 1.54 5.95 14.43
N LEU A 200 1.60 5.10 13.42
CA LEU A 200 2.04 3.70 13.54
C LEU A 200 3.35 3.53 12.79
N CYS A 201 4.39 3.06 13.46
CA CYS A 201 5.67 2.70 12.88
C CYS A 201 5.83 1.18 12.87
N ALA A 202 6.14 0.60 11.71
CA ALA A 202 6.54 -0.80 11.63
C ALA A 202 8.07 -0.92 11.70
N LEU A 203 8.57 -1.75 12.63
CA LEU A 203 9.95 -2.16 12.78
C LEU A 203 10.09 -3.64 12.42
N ILE A 204 11.25 -4.04 11.91
CA ILE A 204 11.58 -5.45 11.62
C ILE A 204 12.76 -5.88 12.48
N VAL A 205 12.68 -7.10 13.05
CA VAL A 205 13.72 -7.68 13.88
C VAL A 205 13.88 -9.19 13.58
N PRO A 206 15.12 -9.73 13.54
CA PRO A 206 16.40 -9.00 13.50
C PRO A 206 16.71 -8.50 12.08
N LEU A 207 17.27 -7.32 11.95
CA LEU A 207 17.81 -6.85 10.68
C LEU A 207 19.36 -6.94 10.70
N PRO A 208 20.03 -7.03 9.54
CA PRO A 208 21.48 -7.03 9.47
C PRO A 208 22.09 -5.81 10.16
N ASN A 209 23.17 -6.01 10.93
CA ASN A 209 23.88 -4.97 11.68
C ASN A 209 23.04 -4.27 12.76
N GLU A 210 21.86 -4.75 13.09
CA GLU A 210 21.09 -4.24 14.21
C GLU A 210 21.40 -5.04 15.47
N THR A 211 21.93 -4.38 16.48
CA THR A 211 22.18 -4.97 17.79
C THR A 211 20.93 -4.82 18.68
N LYS A 212 20.86 -5.59 19.76
CA LYS A 212 19.84 -5.41 20.77
C LYS A 212 19.79 -3.96 21.30
N GLN A 213 20.96 -3.34 21.47
CA GLN A 213 21.05 -1.96 21.97
C GLN A 213 20.51 -0.97 20.95
N THR A 214 20.95 -1.04 19.68
CA THR A 214 20.47 -0.10 18.65
C THR A 214 18.98 -0.24 18.38
N TYR A 215 18.43 -1.46 18.48
CA TYR A 215 17.00 -1.68 18.41
C TYR A 215 16.25 -1.01 19.58
N TYR A 216 16.73 -1.19 20.82
CA TYR A 216 16.09 -0.56 21.99
C TYR A 216 16.20 0.97 21.95
N ASP A 217 17.32 1.52 21.51
CA ASP A 217 17.49 2.96 21.33
C ASP A 217 16.49 3.50 20.31
N GLY A 218 16.27 2.77 19.22
CA GLY A 218 15.26 3.10 18.22
C GLY A 218 13.83 3.04 18.76
N VAL A 219 13.48 2.00 19.50
CA VAL A 219 12.17 1.90 20.18
C VAL A 219 11.98 3.03 21.17
N LYS A 220 13.03 3.38 21.92
CA LYS A 220 12.98 4.50 22.87
C LYS A 220 12.67 5.82 22.15
N VAL A 221 13.31 6.11 21.02
CA VAL A 221 13.01 7.31 20.22
C VAL A 221 11.54 7.37 19.82
N LEU A 222 10.96 6.24 19.41
CA LEU A 222 9.54 6.18 19.06
C LEU A 222 8.65 6.41 20.27
N MET A 223 8.94 5.78 21.39
CA MET A 223 8.17 5.93 22.64
C MET A 223 8.23 7.36 23.18
N ASP A 224 9.40 7.99 23.18
CA ASP A 224 9.61 9.37 23.65
C ASP A 224 8.82 10.39 22.78
N ASN A 225 8.42 10.00 21.57
CA ASN A 225 7.61 10.82 20.65
C ASN A 225 6.17 10.28 20.47
N GLU A 226 5.69 9.45 21.37
CA GLU A 226 4.33 8.89 21.38
C GLU A 226 3.94 8.17 20.09
N VAL A 227 4.91 7.49 19.46
CA VAL A 227 4.69 6.71 18.24
C VAL A 227 4.38 5.26 18.60
N ASN A 228 3.23 4.75 18.15
CA ASN A 228 2.92 3.33 18.27
C ASN A 228 3.87 2.52 17.39
N ALA A 229 4.65 1.63 17.98
CA ALA A 229 5.57 0.76 17.27
C ALA A 229 5.02 -0.67 17.20
N GLY A 230 4.86 -1.19 15.98
CA GLY A 230 4.65 -2.61 15.73
C GLY A 230 5.96 -3.28 15.34
N THR A 231 6.31 -4.39 15.98
CA THR A 231 7.51 -5.16 15.66
C THR A 231 7.14 -6.42 14.88
N PHE A 232 7.80 -6.63 13.76
CA PHE A 232 7.62 -7.79 12.89
C PHE A 232 8.91 -8.59 12.80
N THR A 233 8.80 -9.91 12.79
CA THR A 233 9.95 -10.80 12.58
C THR A 233 10.38 -10.78 11.12
N LEU A 234 11.69 -10.67 10.88
CA LEU A 234 12.25 -10.85 9.54
C LEU A 234 11.96 -12.28 9.06
N MET A 235 11.23 -12.39 7.97
CA MET A 235 10.94 -13.67 7.32
C MET A 235 11.97 -13.92 6.21
N MET A 236 12.58 -15.09 6.24
CA MET A 236 13.42 -15.58 5.13
C MET A 236 12.49 -16.09 4.04
N LEU A 237 12.33 -15.31 2.97
CA LEU A 237 11.57 -15.72 1.81
C LEU A 237 12.44 -16.61 0.92
N GLN A 238 11.85 -17.63 0.31
CA GLN A 238 12.52 -18.40 -0.75
C GLN A 238 12.64 -17.50 -1.98
N GLY A 239 13.87 -17.22 -2.37
CA GLY A 239 14.20 -16.46 -3.58
C GLY A 239 14.56 -17.39 -4.73
#